data_e2036881f7a68bb2ccad26af320a61f4
#
_entry.id   e2036881f7a68bb2ccad26af320a61f4
#
_cell.length_a   1.000
_cell.length_b   1.000
_cell.length_c   1.000
_cell.angle_alpha   90.00
_cell.angle_beta   90.00
_cell.angle_gamma   90.00
#
_symmetry.space_group_name_H-M   'P 1'
#
loop_
_entity.id
_entity.type
_entity.pdbx_description
1 polymer ?
#
loop_
_entity_poly.entity_id
_entity_poly.type
_entity_poly.pdbx_seq_one_letter_code
_entity_poly.pdbx_strand_id
1 'polypeptide(L)'
;MPAQSAENARIGELRAQGVALIAGSITDLAGVTRAKYVPVHRLDAFERAGMGVSPSWSVFCVDSGIAFTPDIGVAGDLRIRIAGDRLRIIEDGVAWAPGDLHDQYGSPAALCTRSLLARTERLAAERGLQVRVGGELECTMLATDAGPATTEPWSPYGIRTSLDRSAFLVDLMTAAQRAGLAVEQLHTEYGHDQLEMSLAPAGAVETADAIILARIVIGRAAARHGLKISFSPVPFPGGAGNGAHLHLSLADADGPLFSGGDGPYGIRGDGAAAIAGVLDALPELIGVYAGSVLSAQRLKPGNWAGAAACWGLENREAAVRFIAATPGNPHGANAELKLVDPSANPYLAAAAFLGSALRGIDRRLPLPAEVPEDPSRSGATPPPLPTGQQAAIEALEDSAVAAELLSTPVIEALAAVRRHELTTYGDRPVAETTQALRLAWSC
;
A
#
# COMPACT_ATOMS: atom_id res chain seq x y z
N MET A 1 -2.01 31.63 24.95
CA MET A 1 -2.93 31.18 26.04
C MET A 1 -4.09 30.30 25.54
N PRO A 2 -4.88 30.60 24.48
CA PRO A 2 -5.96 29.69 24.04
C PRO A 2 -5.44 28.36 23.47
N ALA A 3 -4.32 28.35 22.76
CA ALA A 3 -3.74 27.13 22.16
C ALA A 3 -3.28 26.11 23.24
N GLN A 4 -2.64 26.58 24.30
CA GLN A 4 -2.21 25.76 25.43
C GLN A 4 -3.39 25.13 26.19
N SER A 5 -4.53 25.85 26.27
CA SER A 5 -5.76 25.33 26.88
C SER A 5 -6.38 24.21 26.06
N ALA A 6 -6.43 24.35 24.73
CA ALA A 6 -6.98 23.33 23.83
C ALA A 6 -6.08 22.06 23.80
N GLU A 7 -4.77 22.25 23.83
CA GLU A 7 -3.79 21.17 23.90
C GLU A 7 -3.93 20.35 25.18
N ASN A 8 -4.02 21.02 26.32
CA ASN A 8 -4.22 20.37 27.62
C ASN A 8 -5.55 19.60 27.66
N ALA A 9 -6.60 20.12 27.01
CA ALA A 9 -7.89 19.45 26.91
C ALA A 9 -7.77 18.14 26.11
N ARG A 10 -7.12 18.17 24.92
CA ARG A 10 -6.90 16.98 24.09
C ARG A 10 -6.07 15.90 24.78
N ILE A 11 -5.01 16.28 25.46
CA ILE A 11 -4.22 15.36 26.28
C ILE A 11 -5.07 14.79 27.41
N GLY A 12 -5.92 15.60 28.04
CA GLY A 12 -6.86 15.18 29.08
C GLY A 12 -7.86 14.14 28.58
N GLU A 13 -8.43 14.35 27.39
CA GLU A 13 -9.36 13.42 26.74
C GLU A 13 -8.68 12.07 26.43
N LEU A 14 -7.47 12.09 25.87
CA LEU A 14 -6.71 10.87 25.60
C LEU A 14 -6.39 10.08 26.88
N ARG A 15 -6.02 10.77 27.96
CA ARG A 15 -5.80 10.15 29.27
C ARG A 15 -7.09 9.54 29.85
N ALA A 16 -8.21 10.23 29.69
CA ALA A 16 -9.51 9.72 30.13
C ALA A 16 -9.93 8.45 29.37
N GLN A 17 -9.45 8.30 28.11
CA GLN A 17 -9.59 7.09 27.31
C GLN A 17 -8.50 6.03 27.58
N GLY A 18 -7.66 6.24 28.62
CA GLY A 18 -6.61 5.31 29.03
C GLY A 18 -5.31 5.41 28.23
N VAL A 19 -5.16 6.34 27.29
CA VAL A 19 -3.94 6.48 26.49
C VAL A 19 -2.76 6.95 27.35
N ALA A 20 -1.67 6.20 27.33
CA ALA A 20 -0.41 6.50 27.99
C ALA A 20 0.70 6.86 26.99
N LEU A 21 0.71 6.19 25.84
CA LEU A 21 1.73 6.30 24.80
C LEU A 21 1.15 6.75 23.46
N ILE A 22 1.91 7.57 22.74
CA ILE A 22 1.66 7.93 21.35
C ILE A 22 2.73 7.29 20.47
N ALA A 23 2.33 6.43 19.56
CA ALA A 23 3.16 5.87 18.51
C ALA A 23 3.09 6.76 17.26
N GLY A 24 4.22 7.25 16.80
CA GLY A 24 4.32 7.94 15.50
C GLY A 24 5.18 7.13 14.55
N SER A 25 4.70 6.84 13.36
CA SER A 25 5.38 5.96 12.43
C SER A 25 5.59 6.54 11.05
N ILE A 26 6.62 6.05 10.37
CA ILE A 26 6.83 6.18 8.93
C ILE A 26 6.89 4.78 8.32
N THR A 27 6.65 4.67 7.02
CA THR A 27 6.92 3.44 6.27
C THR A 27 8.18 3.67 5.43
N ASP A 28 9.18 2.80 5.61
CA ASP A 28 10.44 2.86 4.87
C ASP A 28 10.29 2.36 3.41
N LEU A 29 11.35 2.46 2.62
CA LEU A 29 11.32 2.05 1.21
C LEU A 29 11.25 0.52 1.02
N ALA A 30 11.52 -0.28 2.05
CA ALA A 30 11.25 -1.72 2.03
C ALA A 30 9.78 -2.07 2.33
N GLY A 31 8.90 -1.08 2.60
CA GLY A 31 7.50 -1.29 2.94
C GLY A 31 7.26 -1.65 4.40
N VAL A 32 8.27 -1.54 5.28
CA VAL A 32 8.18 -1.85 6.71
C VAL A 32 7.84 -0.58 7.49
N THR A 33 6.85 -0.69 8.39
CA THR A 33 6.44 0.42 9.25
C THR A 33 7.32 0.51 10.49
N ARG A 34 7.92 1.69 10.72
CA ARG A 34 8.83 1.96 11.84
C ARG A 34 8.31 3.08 12.70
N ALA A 35 8.36 2.93 14.02
CA ALA A 35 7.73 3.85 14.95
C ALA A 35 8.66 4.35 16.06
N LYS A 36 8.37 5.56 16.52
CA LYS A 36 8.81 6.08 17.83
C LYS A 36 7.63 6.27 18.73
N TYR A 37 7.88 6.09 20.02
CA TYR A 37 6.88 6.24 21.07
C TYR A 37 7.24 7.41 21.97
N VAL A 38 6.24 8.18 22.36
CA VAL A 38 6.36 9.23 23.37
C VAL A 38 5.25 9.08 24.41
N PRO A 39 5.46 9.52 25.67
CA PRO A 39 4.36 9.64 26.62
C PRO A 39 3.29 10.62 26.11
N VAL A 40 2.02 10.39 26.43
CA VAL A 40 0.89 11.19 25.93
C VAL A 40 1.05 12.70 26.14
N HIS A 41 1.71 13.12 27.23
CA HIS A 41 1.97 14.55 27.51
C HIS A 41 2.97 15.20 26.53
N ARG A 42 3.62 14.43 25.66
CA ARG A 42 4.54 14.91 24.63
C ARG A 42 3.88 15.00 23.25
N LEU A 43 2.55 14.84 23.16
CA LEU A 43 1.81 14.87 21.90
C LEU A 43 2.12 16.11 21.07
N ASP A 44 1.97 17.30 21.64
CA ASP A 44 2.22 18.57 20.95
C ASP A 44 3.69 18.68 20.44
N ALA A 45 4.65 18.25 21.24
CA ALA A 45 6.04 18.24 20.82
C ALA A 45 6.27 17.26 19.65
N PHE A 46 5.54 16.14 19.59
CA PHE A 46 5.63 15.18 18.50
C PHE A 46 4.99 15.72 17.21
N GLU A 47 3.90 16.45 17.32
CA GLU A 47 3.24 17.10 16.19
C GLU A 47 4.06 18.25 15.61
N ARG A 48 4.56 19.17 16.46
CA ARG A 48 5.18 20.43 16.01
C ARG A 48 6.68 20.30 15.79
N ALA A 49 7.41 19.88 16.81
CA ALA A 49 8.87 19.78 16.74
C ALA A 49 9.33 18.46 16.12
N GLY A 50 8.53 17.41 16.26
CA GLY A 50 8.87 16.07 15.84
C GLY A 50 9.92 15.40 16.75
N MET A 51 10.15 14.10 16.50
CA MET A 51 11.17 13.31 17.19
C MET A 51 12.31 13.00 16.24
N GLY A 52 13.55 13.16 16.69
CA GLY A 52 14.76 12.93 15.90
C GLY A 52 14.91 11.49 15.46
N VAL A 53 15.31 11.29 14.20
CA VAL A 53 15.64 9.98 13.61
C VAL A 53 16.83 10.14 12.68
N SER A 54 17.63 9.08 12.54
CA SER A 54 18.68 9.02 11.51
C SER A 54 18.08 9.00 10.10
N PRO A 55 18.74 9.58 9.09
CA PRO A 55 18.35 9.45 7.68
C PRO A 55 18.19 7.99 7.23
N SER A 56 18.92 7.04 7.86
CA SER A 56 18.82 5.61 7.60
C SER A 56 17.42 5.02 7.78
N TRP A 57 16.51 5.72 8.49
CA TRP A 57 15.13 5.24 8.65
C TRP A 57 14.37 5.09 7.33
N SER A 58 14.73 5.87 6.32
CA SER A 58 14.14 5.75 4.99
C SER A 58 14.67 4.55 4.20
N VAL A 59 15.91 4.12 4.48
CA VAL A 59 16.64 3.10 3.71
C VAL A 59 16.98 1.85 4.52
N PHE A 60 16.23 1.58 5.57
CA PHE A 60 16.25 0.25 6.15
C PHE A 60 15.76 -0.78 5.14
N CYS A 61 16.43 -1.91 5.10
CA CYS A 61 16.07 -3.04 4.27
C CYS A 61 15.09 -3.97 5.02
N VAL A 62 14.52 -4.91 4.31
CA VAL A 62 13.51 -5.85 4.83
C VAL A 62 14.04 -6.70 5.99
N ASP A 63 15.35 -6.96 6.03
CA ASP A 63 16.07 -7.66 7.09
C ASP A 63 16.65 -6.75 8.18
N SER A 64 16.30 -5.46 8.13
CA SER A 64 16.85 -4.39 8.97
C SER A 64 18.32 -4.03 8.69
N GLY A 65 18.90 -4.49 7.59
CA GLY A 65 20.11 -3.91 7.02
C GLY A 65 19.88 -2.45 6.61
N ILE A 66 20.94 -1.73 6.28
CA ILE A 66 20.88 -0.34 5.84
C ILE A 66 21.51 -0.21 4.46
N ALA A 67 20.74 0.25 3.48
CA ALA A 67 21.21 0.52 2.14
C ALA A 67 21.66 1.98 2.02
N PHE A 68 22.86 2.30 2.50
CA PHE A 68 23.44 3.64 2.34
C PHE A 68 23.60 3.98 0.86
N THR A 69 23.33 5.24 0.53
CA THR A 69 23.59 5.85 -0.79
C THR A 69 24.58 7.01 -0.62
N PRO A 70 25.15 7.56 -1.69
CA PRO A 70 26.02 8.74 -1.58
C PRO A 70 25.38 9.91 -0.82
N ASP A 71 24.06 10.07 -0.93
CA ASP A 71 23.33 11.18 -0.31
C ASP A 71 22.76 10.84 1.07
N ILE A 72 22.79 9.56 1.48
CA ILE A 72 22.24 9.11 2.76
C ILE A 72 23.35 8.44 3.56
N GLY A 73 23.82 9.16 4.55
CA GLY A 73 24.89 8.71 5.45
C GLY A 73 24.45 8.71 6.92
N VAL A 74 25.44 8.81 7.79
CA VAL A 74 25.27 8.80 9.25
C VAL A 74 24.97 10.17 9.86
N ALA A 75 25.04 11.23 9.08
CA ALA A 75 24.85 12.61 9.52
C ALA A 75 23.57 13.21 8.92
N GLY A 76 23.05 14.26 9.55
CA GLY A 76 21.88 14.99 9.06
C GLY A 76 20.57 14.40 9.58
N ASP A 77 20.40 14.32 10.92
CA ASP A 77 19.17 13.85 11.54
C ASP A 77 17.93 14.48 10.93
N LEU A 78 16.90 13.66 10.76
CA LEU A 78 15.56 14.05 10.36
C LEU A 78 14.63 14.13 11.57
N ARG A 79 13.42 14.60 11.35
CA ARG A 79 12.35 14.69 12.35
C ARG A 79 11.10 13.95 11.86
N ILE A 80 10.59 12.99 12.64
CA ILE A 80 9.24 12.48 12.44
C ILE A 80 8.28 13.46 13.12
N ARG A 81 7.36 14.06 12.35
CA ARG A 81 6.22 14.82 12.84
C ARG A 81 4.96 14.04 12.55
N ILE A 82 4.15 13.80 13.58
CA ILE A 82 2.91 13.04 13.39
C ILE A 82 1.78 13.93 12.86
N ALA A 83 0.91 13.35 12.04
CA ALA A 83 -0.36 13.94 11.62
C ALA A 83 -1.39 13.73 12.74
N GLY A 84 -1.46 14.68 13.66
CA GLY A 84 -2.24 14.52 14.89
C GLY A 84 -3.74 14.43 14.67
N ASP A 85 -4.28 15.00 13.60
CA ASP A 85 -5.67 14.84 13.16
C ASP A 85 -6.00 13.40 12.76
N ARG A 86 -4.98 12.59 12.46
CA ARG A 86 -5.06 11.17 12.13
C ARG A 86 -4.78 10.24 13.33
N LEU A 87 -4.72 10.79 14.55
CA LEU A 87 -4.47 9.98 15.76
C LEU A 87 -5.63 8.99 15.99
N ARG A 88 -5.28 7.71 16.22
CA ARG A 88 -6.22 6.61 16.44
C ARG A 88 -5.78 5.75 17.61
N ILE A 89 -6.73 5.32 18.45
CA ILE A 89 -6.43 4.34 19.52
C ILE A 89 -6.39 2.96 18.88
N ILE A 90 -5.24 2.33 18.92
CA ILE A 90 -4.98 1.03 18.29
C ILE A 90 -5.00 -0.13 19.27
N GLU A 91 -4.70 0.15 20.53
CA GLU A 91 -4.67 -0.84 21.62
C GLU A 91 -4.86 -0.13 22.96
N ASP A 92 -5.13 -0.87 24.02
CA ASP A 92 -5.25 -0.29 25.35
C ASP A 92 -3.95 0.40 25.75
N GLY A 93 -4.06 1.66 26.11
CA GLY A 93 -2.92 2.51 26.46
C GLY A 93 -2.14 3.10 25.29
N VAL A 94 -2.40 2.74 24.03
CA VAL A 94 -1.62 3.19 22.89
C VAL A 94 -2.49 3.84 21.82
N ALA A 95 -2.14 5.07 21.46
CA ALA A 95 -2.65 5.71 20.25
C ALA A 95 -1.54 5.80 19.21
N TRP A 96 -1.91 5.74 17.94
CA TRP A 96 -1.03 5.78 16.78
C TRP A 96 -1.43 6.90 15.83
N ALA A 97 -0.44 7.52 15.19
CA ALA A 97 -0.64 8.41 14.04
C ALA A 97 0.46 8.19 12.99
N PRO A 98 0.15 8.34 11.69
CA PRO A 98 1.16 8.38 10.64
C PRO A 98 2.01 9.64 10.79
N GLY A 99 3.25 9.58 10.34
CA GLY A 99 4.20 10.68 10.41
C GLY A 99 4.82 11.02 9.08
N ASP A 100 5.23 12.28 8.97
CA ASP A 100 6.05 12.81 7.89
C ASP A 100 7.48 13.02 8.37
N LEU A 101 8.44 12.75 7.48
CA LEU A 101 9.84 13.09 7.70
C LEU A 101 10.11 14.52 7.27
N HIS A 102 10.78 15.26 8.14
CA HIS A 102 11.21 16.64 7.90
C HIS A 102 12.71 16.78 8.18
N ASP A 103 13.34 17.73 7.54
CA ASP A 103 14.68 18.18 7.91
C ASP A 103 14.66 19.00 9.23
N GLN A 104 15.84 19.43 9.68
CA GLN A 104 15.95 20.24 10.91
C GLN A 104 15.35 21.66 10.78
N TYR A 105 15.10 22.11 9.55
CA TYR A 105 14.50 23.41 9.25
C TYR A 105 12.99 23.36 9.05
N GLY A 106 12.42 22.14 9.03
CA GLY A 106 10.99 21.92 8.92
C GLY A 106 10.47 21.67 7.50
N SER A 107 11.37 21.57 6.51
CA SER A 107 11.00 21.19 5.15
C SER A 107 10.76 19.67 5.08
N PRO A 108 9.83 19.18 4.24
CA PRO A 108 9.66 17.74 4.00
C PRO A 108 10.99 17.14 3.50
N ALA A 109 11.41 16.03 4.08
CA ALA A 109 12.58 15.29 3.62
C ALA A 109 12.35 14.68 2.23
N ALA A 110 13.39 14.64 1.39
CA ALA A 110 13.30 14.14 0.01
C ALA A 110 12.76 12.71 -0.08
N LEU A 111 13.03 11.87 0.93
CA LEU A 111 12.58 10.48 1.00
C LEU A 111 11.29 10.28 1.82
N CYS A 112 10.56 11.35 2.15
CA CYS A 112 9.27 11.22 2.82
C CYS A 112 8.19 10.78 1.83
N THR A 113 7.89 9.48 1.79
CA THR A 113 6.93 8.91 0.85
C THR A 113 5.50 9.43 1.07
N ARG A 114 5.10 9.70 2.32
CA ARG A 114 3.80 10.30 2.65
C ARG A 114 3.69 11.73 2.12
N SER A 115 4.70 12.57 2.31
CA SER A 115 4.74 13.93 1.76
C SER A 115 4.79 13.93 0.22
N LEU A 116 5.43 12.93 -0.40
CA LEU A 116 5.42 12.74 -1.85
C LEU A 116 4.00 12.46 -2.36
N LEU A 117 3.28 11.53 -1.74
CA LEU A 117 1.88 11.25 -2.09
C LEU A 117 0.99 12.48 -1.90
N ALA A 118 1.16 13.21 -0.78
CA ALA A 118 0.40 14.42 -0.52
C ALA A 118 0.65 15.51 -1.60
N ARG A 119 1.89 15.58 -2.14
CA ARG A 119 2.20 16.45 -3.28
C ARG A 119 1.48 15.98 -4.54
N THR A 120 1.48 14.69 -4.85
CA THR A 120 0.80 14.13 -6.03
C THR A 120 -0.70 14.35 -5.96
N GLU A 121 -1.32 14.18 -4.79
CA GLU A 121 -2.75 14.46 -4.58
C GLU A 121 -3.09 15.95 -4.76
N ARG A 122 -2.23 16.87 -4.31
CA ARG A 122 -2.38 18.31 -4.61
C ARG A 122 -2.29 18.61 -6.09
N LEU A 123 -1.37 17.98 -6.81
CA LEU A 123 -1.27 18.15 -8.27
C LEU A 123 -2.55 17.71 -9.00
N ALA A 124 -3.27 16.70 -8.50
CA ALA A 124 -4.59 16.36 -9.01
C ALA A 124 -5.61 17.47 -8.71
N ALA A 125 -5.65 17.97 -7.48
CA ALA A 125 -6.55 19.04 -7.09
C ALA A 125 -6.30 20.35 -7.88
N GLU A 126 -5.05 20.69 -8.17
CA GLU A 126 -4.68 21.84 -9.02
C GLU A 126 -5.20 21.71 -10.46
N ARG A 127 -5.45 20.46 -10.93
CA ARG A 127 -6.11 20.17 -12.22
C ARG A 127 -7.64 20.14 -12.12
N GLY A 128 -8.20 20.47 -10.95
CA GLY A 128 -9.64 20.39 -10.69
C GLY A 128 -10.16 18.97 -10.51
N LEU A 129 -9.27 17.98 -10.28
CA LEU A 129 -9.65 16.61 -10.11
C LEU A 129 -9.87 16.27 -8.63
N GLN A 130 -10.95 15.58 -8.35
CA GLN A 130 -11.22 14.89 -7.10
C GLN A 130 -10.71 13.45 -7.21
N VAL A 131 -9.92 13.03 -6.22
CA VAL A 131 -9.31 11.71 -6.17
C VAL A 131 -9.99 10.86 -5.10
N ARG A 132 -10.33 9.62 -5.44
CA ARG A 132 -10.68 8.57 -4.49
C ARG A 132 -9.82 7.36 -4.76
N VAL A 133 -9.19 6.84 -3.70
CA VAL A 133 -8.41 5.62 -3.73
C VAL A 133 -9.05 4.62 -2.77
N GLY A 134 -9.31 3.40 -3.23
CA GLY A 134 -9.66 2.26 -2.41
C GLY A 134 -8.43 1.38 -2.18
N GLY A 135 -8.44 0.61 -1.10
CA GLY A 135 -7.36 -0.35 -0.81
C GLY A 135 -7.93 -1.69 -0.40
N GLU A 136 -7.36 -2.75 -0.94
CA GLU A 136 -7.59 -4.13 -0.51
C GLU A 136 -6.29 -4.70 0.06
N LEU A 137 -6.39 -5.45 1.14
CA LEU A 137 -5.27 -6.06 1.84
C LEU A 137 -5.53 -7.53 2.01
N GLU A 138 -4.73 -8.35 1.33
CA GLU A 138 -4.66 -9.77 1.62
C GLU A 138 -3.55 -10.06 2.65
N CYS A 139 -3.83 -11.01 3.52
CA CYS A 139 -2.86 -11.47 4.52
C CYS A 139 -3.12 -12.95 4.86
N THR A 140 -2.08 -13.61 5.37
CA THR A 140 -2.18 -15.01 5.77
C THR A 140 -2.05 -15.15 7.28
N MET A 141 -3.02 -15.81 7.90
CA MET A 141 -2.97 -16.18 9.31
C MET A 141 -1.94 -17.30 9.51
N LEU A 142 -1.19 -17.19 10.60
CA LEU A 142 -0.14 -18.15 10.97
C LEU A 142 -0.34 -18.57 12.44
N ALA A 143 0.08 -19.79 12.75
CA ALA A 143 0.25 -20.23 14.12
C ALA A 143 1.38 -19.44 14.82
N THR A 144 1.53 -19.58 16.13
CA THR A 144 2.55 -18.90 16.93
C THR A 144 3.98 -19.24 16.54
N ASP A 145 4.21 -20.44 15.98
CA ASP A 145 5.50 -20.88 15.42
C ASP A 145 5.75 -20.41 13.98
N ALA A 146 4.82 -19.60 13.44
CA ALA A 146 4.78 -19.12 12.07
C ALA A 146 4.55 -20.23 11.01
N GLY A 147 4.05 -21.39 11.42
CA GLY A 147 3.47 -22.40 10.53
C GLY A 147 2.04 -22.05 10.11
N PRO A 148 1.35 -22.93 9.33
CA PRO A 148 -0.08 -22.78 9.01
C PRO A 148 -0.91 -22.64 10.28
N ALA A 149 -1.91 -21.73 10.27
CA ALA A 149 -2.78 -21.51 11.43
C ALA A 149 -3.74 -22.69 11.67
N THR A 150 -4.07 -23.41 10.60
CA THR A 150 -4.88 -24.64 10.69
C THR A 150 -4.35 -25.75 9.80
N THR A 151 -4.62 -27.00 10.19
CA THR A 151 -4.42 -28.20 9.36
C THR A 151 -5.75 -28.72 8.79
N GLU A 152 -6.87 -28.08 9.15
CA GLU A 152 -8.20 -28.43 8.65
C GLU A 152 -8.33 -28.07 7.15
N PRO A 153 -9.18 -28.81 6.40
CA PRO A 153 -9.43 -28.48 5.01
C PRO A 153 -9.94 -27.05 4.83
N TRP A 154 -9.26 -26.28 3.97
CA TRP A 154 -9.64 -24.92 3.63
C TRP A 154 -10.63 -24.92 2.47
N SER A 155 -11.74 -24.23 2.64
CA SER A 155 -12.69 -23.96 1.56
C SER A 155 -12.63 -22.46 1.24
N PRO A 156 -12.12 -22.06 0.07
CA PRO A 156 -12.11 -20.66 -0.35
C PRO A 156 -13.52 -20.06 -0.28
N TYR A 157 -13.65 -18.90 0.33
CA TYR A 157 -14.94 -18.18 0.53
C TYR A 157 -16.00 -19.00 1.27
N GLY A 158 -15.60 -20.10 1.89
CA GLY A 158 -16.53 -21.04 2.53
C GLY A 158 -17.13 -20.47 3.82
N ILE A 159 -18.46 -20.52 3.95
CA ILE A 159 -19.15 -20.03 5.16
C ILE A 159 -18.66 -20.76 6.43
N ARG A 160 -18.42 -22.08 6.37
CA ARG A 160 -17.87 -22.85 7.49
C ARG A 160 -16.49 -22.32 7.87
N THR A 161 -15.60 -22.13 6.88
CA THR A 161 -14.22 -21.62 7.09
C THR A 161 -14.22 -20.29 7.82
N SER A 162 -15.14 -19.38 7.45
CA SER A 162 -15.31 -18.09 8.12
C SER A 162 -15.90 -18.23 9.53
N LEU A 163 -16.92 -19.09 9.71
CA LEU A 163 -17.56 -19.29 11.03
C LEU A 163 -16.63 -19.95 12.05
N ASP A 164 -15.76 -20.87 11.62
CA ASP A 164 -14.73 -21.48 12.48
C ASP A 164 -13.74 -20.44 13.05
N ARG A 165 -13.68 -19.23 12.43
CA ARG A 165 -12.84 -18.10 12.85
C ARG A 165 -13.65 -16.90 13.34
N SER A 166 -14.95 -17.07 13.56
CA SER A 166 -15.86 -15.96 13.88
C SER A 166 -15.41 -15.12 15.08
N ALA A 167 -14.86 -15.74 16.12
CA ALA A 167 -14.36 -15.02 17.29
C ALA A 167 -13.24 -14.00 16.93
N PHE A 168 -12.29 -14.43 16.10
CA PHE A 168 -11.23 -13.54 15.60
C PHE A 168 -11.79 -12.47 14.66
N LEU A 169 -12.65 -12.84 13.71
CA LEU A 169 -13.21 -11.89 12.74
C LEU A 169 -14.06 -10.81 13.41
N VAL A 170 -14.87 -11.18 14.41
CA VAL A 170 -15.68 -10.23 15.20
C VAL A 170 -14.81 -9.30 16.03
N ASP A 171 -13.76 -9.83 16.69
CA ASP A 171 -12.81 -9.00 17.45
C ASP A 171 -12.04 -8.06 16.53
N LEU A 172 -11.61 -8.52 15.35
CA LEU A 172 -10.96 -7.69 14.34
C LEU A 172 -11.87 -6.54 13.88
N MET A 173 -13.15 -6.81 13.56
CA MET A 173 -14.10 -5.77 13.17
C MET A 173 -14.36 -4.77 14.29
N THR A 174 -14.44 -5.24 15.54
CA THR A 174 -14.60 -4.38 16.72
C THR A 174 -13.38 -3.47 16.90
N ALA A 175 -12.18 -4.02 16.75
CA ALA A 175 -10.93 -3.26 16.82
C ALA A 175 -10.80 -2.23 15.67
N ALA A 176 -11.19 -2.61 14.46
CA ALA A 176 -11.21 -1.73 13.30
C ALA A 176 -12.16 -0.55 13.52
N GLN A 177 -13.37 -0.81 14.00
CA GLN A 177 -14.34 0.22 14.33
C GLN A 177 -13.83 1.17 15.43
N ARG A 178 -13.23 0.63 16.49
CA ARG A 178 -12.62 1.43 17.57
C ARG A 178 -11.48 2.32 17.05
N ALA A 179 -10.70 1.83 16.11
CA ALA A 179 -9.62 2.58 15.46
C ALA A 179 -10.13 3.57 14.41
N GLY A 180 -11.44 3.61 14.12
CA GLY A 180 -12.03 4.47 13.10
C GLY A 180 -11.66 4.06 11.68
N LEU A 181 -11.38 2.77 11.45
CA LEU A 181 -11.08 2.21 10.14
C LEU A 181 -12.39 1.89 9.42
N ALA A 182 -12.60 2.46 8.25
CA ALA A 182 -13.78 2.22 7.44
C ALA A 182 -13.58 0.95 6.59
N VAL A 183 -14.01 -0.19 7.13
CA VAL A 183 -13.96 -1.48 6.44
C VAL A 183 -15.23 -1.69 5.64
N GLU A 184 -15.10 -2.02 4.35
CA GLU A 184 -16.20 -2.35 3.44
C GLU A 184 -16.49 -3.85 3.40
N GLN A 185 -15.43 -4.67 3.33
CA GLN A 185 -15.54 -6.11 3.23
C GLN A 185 -14.45 -6.80 4.04
N LEU A 186 -14.76 -7.99 4.53
CA LEU A 186 -13.83 -8.91 5.18
C LEU A 186 -14.26 -10.33 4.85
N HIS A 187 -13.37 -11.14 4.29
CA HIS A 187 -13.67 -12.53 3.96
C HIS A 187 -12.42 -13.43 3.99
N THR A 188 -12.67 -14.74 4.06
CA THR A 188 -11.63 -15.76 3.85
C THR A 188 -11.39 -15.89 2.36
N GLU A 189 -10.12 -15.87 1.97
CA GLU A 189 -9.68 -15.84 0.59
C GLU A 189 -9.38 -17.22 0.01
N TYR A 190 -8.86 -17.26 -1.25
CA TYR A 190 -8.53 -18.48 -1.99
C TYR A 190 -7.41 -19.26 -1.31
N GLY A 191 -6.38 -18.59 -0.83
CA GLY A 191 -5.24 -19.20 -0.18
C GLY A 191 -5.59 -19.79 1.18
N HIS A 192 -4.92 -20.88 1.54
CA HIS A 192 -5.07 -21.50 2.86
C HIS A 192 -4.71 -20.52 3.97
N ASP A 193 -5.58 -20.36 4.96
CA ASP A 193 -5.46 -19.39 6.06
C ASP A 193 -5.44 -17.91 5.60
N GLN A 194 -5.84 -17.61 4.36
CA GLN A 194 -5.81 -16.26 3.81
C GLN A 194 -7.09 -15.48 4.11
N LEU A 195 -6.93 -14.19 4.44
CA LEU A 195 -7.99 -13.21 4.62
C LEU A 195 -7.76 -12.03 3.68
N GLU A 196 -8.86 -11.42 3.25
CA GLU A 196 -8.86 -10.12 2.59
C GLU A 196 -9.73 -9.12 3.35
N MET A 197 -9.23 -7.89 3.47
CA MET A 197 -9.95 -6.74 3.99
C MET A 197 -9.95 -5.62 2.96
N SER A 198 -11.13 -5.18 2.53
CA SER A 198 -11.31 -4.02 1.67
C SER A 198 -11.69 -2.80 2.50
N LEU A 199 -11.09 -1.64 2.18
CA LEU A 199 -11.29 -0.37 2.85
C LEU A 199 -12.13 0.57 1.99
N ALA A 200 -12.98 1.37 2.63
CA ALA A 200 -13.76 2.40 1.95
C ALA A 200 -12.84 3.39 1.22
N PRO A 201 -13.20 3.80 -0.01
CA PRO A 201 -12.39 4.73 -0.79
C PRO A 201 -12.36 6.12 -0.15
N ALA A 202 -11.16 6.69 -0.04
CA ALA A 202 -10.90 8.00 0.54
C ALA A 202 -9.91 8.81 -0.31
N GLY A 203 -9.42 9.95 0.16
CA GLY A 203 -8.28 10.63 -0.44
C GLY A 203 -7.04 9.74 -0.47
N ALA A 204 -6.12 9.98 -1.40
CA ALA A 204 -4.99 9.07 -1.61
C ALA A 204 -4.10 8.91 -0.36
N VAL A 205 -3.77 10.02 0.31
CA VAL A 205 -3.01 9.99 1.57
C VAL A 205 -3.78 9.28 2.67
N GLU A 206 -5.09 9.55 2.79
CA GLU A 206 -5.95 8.95 3.80
C GLU A 206 -6.05 7.43 3.63
N THR A 207 -6.16 6.95 2.39
CA THR A 207 -6.19 5.51 2.10
C THR A 207 -4.86 4.84 2.43
N ALA A 208 -3.71 5.46 2.09
CA ALA A 208 -2.41 4.92 2.46
C ALA A 208 -2.20 4.88 3.98
N ASP A 209 -2.64 5.92 4.72
CA ASP A 209 -2.68 5.91 6.18
C ASP A 209 -3.57 4.77 6.72
N ALA A 210 -4.75 4.57 6.11
CA ALA A 210 -5.70 3.51 6.49
C ALA A 210 -5.14 2.10 6.21
N ILE A 211 -4.39 1.89 5.13
CA ILE A 211 -3.71 0.61 4.84
C ILE A 211 -2.70 0.28 5.96
N ILE A 212 -1.90 1.24 6.40
CA ILE A 212 -0.96 1.02 7.52
C ILE A 212 -1.72 0.73 8.81
N LEU A 213 -2.77 1.50 9.11
CA LEU A 213 -3.62 1.26 10.28
C LEU A 213 -4.27 -0.13 10.24
N ALA A 214 -4.74 -0.56 9.07
CA ALA A 214 -5.32 -1.91 8.89
C ALA A 214 -4.31 -3.00 9.21
N ARG A 215 -3.06 -2.90 8.72
CA ARG A 215 -2.00 -3.86 9.05
C ARG A 215 -1.79 -3.95 10.57
N ILE A 216 -1.72 -2.81 11.26
CA ILE A 216 -1.55 -2.76 12.72
C ILE A 216 -2.75 -3.42 13.42
N VAL A 217 -3.98 -3.05 13.05
CA VAL A 217 -5.20 -3.55 13.69
C VAL A 217 -5.36 -5.06 13.46
N ILE A 218 -5.13 -5.55 12.24
CA ILE A 218 -5.16 -6.98 11.91
C ILE A 218 -4.13 -7.75 12.75
N GLY A 219 -2.89 -7.27 12.78
CA GLY A 219 -1.81 -7.91 13.56
C GLY A 219 -2.11 -7.94 15.06
N ARG A 220 -2.63 -6.85 15.63
CA ARG A 220 -2.97 -6.79 17.06
C ARG A 220 -4.20 -7.65 17.41
N ALA A 221 -5.23 -7.66 16.57
CA ALA A 221 -6.38 -8.55 16.74
C ALA A 221 -5.94 -10.02 16.69
N ALA A 222 -5.13 -10.41 15.71
CA ALA A 222 -4.62 -11.76 15.58
C ALA A 222 -3.81 -12.21 16.82
N ALA A 223 -2.94 -11.34 17.35
CA ALA A 223 -2.14 -11.65 18.53
C ALA A 223 -3.00 -11.98 19.76
N ARG A 224 -4.17 -11.33 19.94
CA ARG A 224 -5.11 -11.66 21.05
C ARG A 224 -5.73 -13.06 20.90
N HIS A 225 -5.73 -13.61 19.70
CA HIS A 225 -6.22 -14.96 19.39
C HIS A 225 -5.09 -16.00 19.24
N GLY A 226 -3.86 -15.67 19.66
CA GLY A 226 -2.72 -16.57 19.52
C GLY A 226 -2.28 -16.82 18.09
N LEU A 227 -2.59 -15.89 17.18
CA LEU A 227 -2.22 -15.94 15.78
C LEU A 227 -1.13 -14.92 15.46
N LYS A 228 -0.37 -15.16 14.40
CA LYS A 228 0.46 -14.16 13.71
C LYS A 228 -0.13 -13.90 12.33
N ILE A 229 0.23 -12.77 11.75
CA ILE A 229 -0.19 -12.39 10.39
C ILE A 229 1.04 -12.22 9.52
N SER A 230 0.97 -12.76 8.32
CA SER A 230 1.94 -12.53 7.26
C SER A 230 1.37 -11.62 6.19
N PHE A 231 2.07 -10.53 5.93
CA PHE A 231 1.89 -9.69 4.74
C PHE A 231 3.00 -9.96 3.70
N SER A 232 3.66 -11.11 3.75
CA SER A 232 4.60 -11.49 2.71
C SER A 232 3.88 -11.68 1.37
N PRO A 233 4.44 -11.23 0.23
CA PRO A 233 3.88 -11.51 -1.09
C PRO A 233 3.61 -13.00 -1.34
N VAL A 234 4.45 -13.88 -0.78
CA VAL A 234 4.28 -15.35 -0.81
C VAL A 234 4.67 -15.92 0.55
N PRO A 235 3.72 -16.18 1.45
CA PRO A 235 4.03 -16.68 2.80
C PRO A 235 4.49 -18.13 2.83
N PHE A 236 4.04 -18.95 1.87
CA PHE A 236 4.41 -20.37 1.75
C PHE A 236 4.78 -20.72 0.32
N PRO A 237 5.85 -21.51 0.09
CA PRO A 237 6.26 -21.93 -1.24
C PRO A 237 5.13 -22.65 -1.98
N GLY A 238 4.81 -22.22 -3.20
CA GLY A 238 3.76 -22.83 -4.02
C GLY A 238 2.34 -22.57 -3.54
N GLY A 239 2.14 -21.82 -2.45
CA GLY A 239 0.83 -21.35 -1.98
C GLY A 239 0.36 -20.10 -2.75
N ALA A 240 -0.89 -19.69 -2.47
CA ALA A 240 -1.41 -18.43 -2.96
C ALA A 240 -0.58 -17.25 -2.38
N GLY A 241 -0.35 -16.23 -3.22
CA GLY A 241 0.28 -15.00 -2.79
C GLY A 241 -0.72 -14.03 -2.17
N ASN A 242 -0.23 -13.03 -1.44
CA ASN A 242 -1.02 -11.92 -0.93
C ASN A 242 -0.93 -10.71 -1.86
N GLY A 243 -2.07 -10.12 -2.21
CA GLY A 243 -2.19 -8.85 -2.91
C GLY A 243 -2.40 -7.65 -1.97
N ALA A 244 -2.17 -6.46 -2.51
CA ALA A 244 -2.49 -5.18 -1.87
C ALA A 244 -3.04 -4.23 -2.94
N HIS A 245 -4.20 -4.57 -3.49
CA HIS A 245 -4.76 -3.92 -4.66
C HIS A 245 -5.14 -2.47 -4.35
N LEU A 246 -4.94 -1.59 -5.32
CA LEU A 246 -5.33 -0.19 -5.23
C LEU A 246 -6.40 0.11 -6.29
N HIS A 247 -7.45 0.78 -5.90
CA HIS A 247 -8.54 1.22 -6.77
C HIS A 247 -8.49 2.74 -6.92
N LEU A 248 -8.60 3.25 -8.13
CA LEU A 248 -8.59 4.68 -8.41
C LEU A 248 -9.92 5.09 -9.06
N SER A 249 -10.55 6.11 -8.51
CA SER A 249 -11.63 6.87 -9.15
C SER A 249 -11.24 8.33 -9.21
N LEU A 250 -11.53 8.96 -10.35
CA LEU A 250 -11.30 10.37 -10.60
C LEU A 250 -12.60 11.05 -11.03
N ALA A 251 -12.80 12.28 -10.59
CA ALA A 251 -13.92 13.11 -11.02
C ALA A 251 -13.45 14.57 -11.22
N ASP A 252 -14.05 15.26 -12.15
CA ASP A 252 -13.91 16.71 -12.34
C ASP A 252 -15.23 17.43 -12.05
N ALA A 253 -15.35 18.70 -12.44
CA ALA A 253 -16.57 19.49 -12.26
C ALA A 253 -17.79 18.94 -13.02
N ASP A 254 -17.55 18.19 -14.10
CA ASP A 254 -18.58 17.59 -14.96
C ASP A 254 -18.98 16.17 -14.51
N GLY A 255 -18.28 15.62 -13.48
CA GLY A 255 -18.58 14.31 -12.88
C GLY A 255 -17.48 13.29 -13.00
N PRO A 256 -17.79 11.98 -12.78
CA PRO A 256 -16.80 10.90 -12.81
C PRO A 256 -16.12 10.76 -14.18
N LEU A 257 -14.81 10.49 -14.18
CA LEU A 257 -14.06 10.27 -15.42
C LEU A 257 -14.23 8.85 -15.99
N PHE A 258 -14.60 7.89 -15.14
CA PHE A 258 -14.75 6.49 -15.52
C PHE A 258 -16.19 6.07 -15.85
N SER A 259 -17.11 7.03 -15.95
CA SER A 259 -18.51 6.80 -16.37
C SER A 259 -19.11 8.06 -16.99
N GLY A 260 -20.23 7.89 -17.70
CA GLY A 260 -20.99 9.00 -18.27
C GLY A 260 -20.42 9.63 -19.55
N GLY A 261 -19.37 9.03 -20.17
CA GLY A 261 -18.77 9.45 -21.42
C GLY A 261 -19.14 8.56 -22.61
N ASP A 262 -18.55 8.86 -23.77
CA ASP A 262 -18.81 8.17 -25.04
C ASP A 262 -17.81 7.02 -25.32
N GLY A 263 -16.80 6.83 -24.48
CA GLY A 263 -15.80 5.77 -24.61
C GLY A 263 -16.33 4.39 -24.17
N PRO A 264 -15.47 3.34 -24.26
CA PRO A 264 -15.84 2.00 -23.80
C PRO A 264 -16.40 2.04 -22.37
N TYR A 265 -17.52 1.37 -22.14
CA TYR A 265 -18.21 1.29 -20.84
C TYR A 265 -18.58 2.65 -20.23
N GLY A 266 -18.67 3.69 -21.04
CA GLY A 266 -18.96 5.04 -20.59
C GLY A 266 -17.73 5.80 -20.05
N ILE A 267 -16.52 5.33 -20.27
CA ILE A 267 -15.29 6.04 -19.86
C ILE A 267 -15.18 7.35 -20.64
N ARG A 268 -14.92 8.47 -19.95
CA ARG A 268 -14.65 9.77 -20.58
C ARG A 268 -13.22 9.82 -21.13
N GLY A 269 -12.93 10.75 -22.05
CA GLY A 269 -11.62 10.86 -22.68
C GLY A 269 -10.44 10.95 -21.71
N ASP A 270 -10.57 11.78 -20.65
CA ASP A 270 -9.55 11.91 -19.61
C ASP A 270 -9.45 10.65 -18.72
N GLY A 271 -10.56 9.94 -18.51
CA GLY A 271 -10.56 8.65 -17.83
C GLY A 271 -9.82 7.57 -18.62
N ALA A 272 -10.05 7.55 -19.94
CA ALA A 272 -9.32 6.68 -20.86
C ALA A 272 -7.82 6.98 -20.88
N ALA A 273 -7.46 8.26 -20.93
CA ALA A 273 -6.07 8.72 -20.87
C ALA A 273 -5.40 8.39 -19.51
N ALA A 274 -6.14 8.45 -18.42
CA ALA A 274 -5.66 8.05 -17.09
C ALA A 274 -5.27 6.57 -17.05
N ILE A 275 -6.13 5.67 -17.53
CA ILE A 275 -5.83 4.23 -17.62
C ILE A 275 -4.63 4.00 -18.55
N ALA A 276 -4.59 4.66 -19.71
CA ALA A 276 -3.47 4.58 -20.64
C ALA A 276 -2.15 5.00 -19.99
N GLY A 277 -2.15 6.07 -19.18
CA GLY A 277 -0.97 6.54 -18.47
C GLY A 277 -0.45 5.54 -17.44
N VAL A 278 -1.36 4.84 -16.75
CA VAL A 278 -0.98 3.76 -15.85
C VAL A 278 -0.30 2.63 -16.61
N LEU A 279 -0.90 2.17 -17.68
CA LEU A 279 -0.36 1.07 -18.49
C LEU A 279 0.99 1.42 -19.14
N ASP A 280 1.16 2.66 -19.61
CA ASP A 280 2.40 3.15 -20.21
C ASP A 280 3.57 3.16 -19.20
N ALA A 281 3.29 3.55 -17.95
CA ALA A 281 4.30 3.63 -16.91
C ALA A 281 4.57 2.28 -16.19
N LEU A 282 3.69 1.29 -16.37
CA LEU A 282 3.67 0.09 -15.56
C LEU A 282 4.97 -0.73 -15.60
N PRO A 283 5.60 -1.00 -16.78
CA PRO A 283 6.84 -1.76 -16.83
C PRO A 283 7.98 -1.11 -16.07
N GLU A 284 8.04 0.22 -16.06
CA GLU A 284 9.09 1.00 -15.40
C GLU A 284 8.87 1.12 -13.88
N LEU A 285 7.64 0.93 -13.40
CA LEU A 285 7.25 1.10 -12.00
C LEU A 285 7.03 -0.23 -11.25
N ILE A 286 7.27 -1.38 -11.89
CA ILE A 286 7.05 -2.68 -11.26
C ILE A 286 7.83 -2.83 -9.94
N GLY A 287 9.04 -2.26 -9.84
CA GLY A 287 9.85 -2.23 -8.63
C GLY A 287 9.24 -1.45 -7.47
N VAL A 288 8.29 -0.55 -7.76
CA VAL A 288 7.50 0.20 -6.75
C VAL A 288 6.33 -0.64 -6.24
N TYR A 289 5.64 -1.35 -7.13
CA TYR A 289 4.39 -2.05 -6.84
C TYR A 289 4.61 -3.48 -6.31
N ALA A 290 5.60 -4.18 -6.85
CA ALA A 290 5.88 -5.58 -6.57
C ALA A 290 7.41 -5.82 -6.64
N GLY A 291 8.15 -5.08 -5.82
CA GLY A 291 9.60 -5.00 -5.89
C GLY A 291 10.35 -6.01 -5.00
N SER A 292 9.68 -6.86 -4.23
CA SER A 292 10.36 -7.86 -3.41
C SER A 292 10.89 -9.02 -4.25
N VAL A 293 11.95 -9.65 -3.76
CA VAL A 293 12.48 -10.92 -4.33
C VAL A 293 11.41 -12.01 -4.43
N LEU A 294 10.36 -11.95 -3.61
CA LEU A 294 9.21 -12.87 -3.62
C LEU A 294 8.10 -12.47 -4.58
N SER A 295 8.04 -11.21 -5.03
CA SER A 295 6.93 -10.69 -5.85
C SER A 295 6.75 -11.46 -7.16
N ALA A 296 7.86 -11.86 -7.82
CA ALA A 296 7.82 -12.64 -9.05
C ALA A 296 7.22 -14.06 -8.85
N GLN A 297 7.18 -14.58 -7.63
CA GLN A 297 6.51 -15.86 -7.36
C GLN A 297 4.99 -15.72 -7.34
N ARG A 298 4.47 -14.51 -7.02
CA ARG A 298 3.05 -14.16 -7.07
C ARG A 298 2.62 -13.78 -8.49
N LEU A 299 3.40 -12.94 -9.17
CA LEU A 299 3.09 -12.38 -10.49
C LEU A 299 3.32 -13.40 -11.61
N LYS A 300 2.43 -14.38 -11.71
CA LYS A 300 2.45 -15.42 -12.75
C LYS A 300 1.08 -15.50 -13.43
N PRO A 301 1.03 -15.78 -14.74
CA PRO A 301 -0.22 -16.08 -15.42
C PRO A 301 -0.99 -17.21 -14.71
N GLY A 302 -2.30 -17.05 -14.56
CA GLY A 302 -3.17 -17.99 -13.86
C GLY A 302 -3.25 -17.79 -12.33
N ASN A 303 -2.50 -16.82 -11.78
CA ASN A 303 -2.56 -16.49 -10.34
C ASN A 303 -3.50 -15.32 -10.02
N TRP A 304 -4.22 -14.78 -11.00
CA TRP A 304 -5.13 -13.65 -10.87
C TRP A 304 -4.47 -12.41 -10.23
N ALA A 305 -3.17 -12.27 -10.47
CA ALA A 305 -2.33 -11.26 -9.85
C ALA A 305 -2.04 -10.05 -10.75
N GLY A 306 -2.63 -9.97 -11.93
CA GLY A 306 -2.40 -8.86 -12.86
C GLY A 306 -1.03 -8.91 -13.55
N ALA A 307 -0.56 -10.10 -13.92
CA ALA A 307 0.77 -10.31 -14.51
C ALA A 307 0.91 -9.81 -15.98
N ALA A 308 -0.17 -9.35 -16.60
CA ALA A 308 -0.18 -8.85 -17.99
C ALA A 308 -0.42 -7.34 -18.04
N ALA A 309 0.46 -6.60 -18.72
CA ALA A 309 0.38 -5.14 -18.86
C ALA A 309 -0.76 -4.73 -19.83
N CYS A 310 -1.99 -5.04 -19.44
CA CYS A 310 -3.20 -4.72 -20.21
C CYS A 310 -4.32 -4.27 -19.25
N TRP A 311 -5.42 -3.84 -19.85
CA TRP A 311 -6.67 -3.58 -19.13
C TRP A 311 -7.81 -4.40 -19.71
N GLY A 312 -8.86 -4.62 -18.94
CA GLY A 312 -10.11 -5.23 -19.38
C GLY A 312 -11.21 -5.08 -18.36
N LEU A 313 -12.46 -5.07 -18.86
CA LEU A 313 -13.64 -5.05 -17.99
C LEU A 313 -13.70 -6.32 -17.17
N GLU A 314 -13.73 -6.16 -15.84
CA GLU A 314 -13.81 -7.26 -14.87
C GLU A 314 -12.75 -8.37 -15.09
N ASN A 315 -11.64 -8.04 -15.76
CA ASN A 315 -10.58 -8.99 -16.07
C ASN A 315 -9.57 -9.09 -14.94
N ARG A 316 -9.61 -10.17 -14.18
CA ARG A 316 -8.77 -10.39 -13.00
C ARG A 316 -7.31 -10.78 -13.33
N GLU A 317 -7.00 -11.13 -14.59
CA GLU A 317 -5.62 -11.39 -15.06
C GLU A 317 -4.96 -10.13 -15.65
N ALA A 318 -5.74 -9.09 -15.96
CA ALA A 318 -5.19 -7.81 -16.40
C ALA A 318 -4.55 -7.05 -15.24
N ALA A 319 -3.42 -6.38 -15.50
CA ALA A 319 -2.78 -5.51 -14.50
C ALA A 319 -3.70 -4.37 -14.05
N VAL A 320 -4.51 -3.83 -14.99
CA VAL A 320 -5.55 -2.85 -14.71
C VAL A 320 -6.91 -3.49 -15.00
N ARG A 321 -7.61 -3.90 -13.94
CA ARG A 321 -8.99 -4.33 -14.04
C ARG A 321 -9.90 -3.12 -13.99
N PHE A 322 -10.67 -2.89 -15.05
CA PHE A 322 -11.69 -1.86 -15.05
C PHE A 322 -13.00 -2.40 -14.47
N ILE A 323 -13.55 -1.69 -13.50
CA ILE A 323 -14.83 -1.97 -12.87
C ILE A 323 -15.80 -0.88 -13.31
N ALA A 324 -16.87 -1.27 -14.04
CA ALA A 324 -17.83 -0.32 -14.57
C ALA A 324 -18.90 0.05 -13.52
N ALA A 325 -19.51 1.22 -13.69
CA ALA A 325 -20.71 1.59 -12.94
C ALA A 325 -21.85 0.64 -13.26
N THR A 326 -22.65 0.31 -12.26
CA THR A 326 -23.84 -0.54 -12.41
C THR A 326 -25.11 0.20 -11.92
N PRO A 327 -26.32 -0.26 -12.30
CA PRO A 327 -27.55 0.34 -11.78
C PRO A 327 -27.65 0.35 -10.25
N GLY A 328 -27.05 -0.65 -9.58
CA GLY A 328 -26.99 -0.73 -8.12
C GLY A 328 -25.87 0.09 -7.49
N ASN A 329 -24.87 0.49 -8.28
CA ASN A 329 -23.74 1.33 -7.86
C ASN A 329 -23.30 2.27 -8.98
N PRO A 330 -24.07 3.35 -9.25
CA PRO A 330 -23.84 4.26 -10.38
C PRO A 330 -22.54 5.08 -10.25
N HIS A 331 -21.96 5.14 -9.07
CA HIS A 331 -20.71 5.84 -8.78
C HIS A 331 -19.53 4.89 -8.54
N GLY A 332 -19.71 3.60 -8.77
CA GLY A 332 -18.74 2.56 -8.44
C GLY A 332 -17.64 2.36 -9.49
N ALA A 333 -17.67 3.07 -10.63
CA ALA A 333 -16.65 2.89 -11.67
C ALA A 333 -15.26 3.27 -11.17
N ASN A 334 -14.30 2.36 -11.35
CA ASN A 334 -12.92 2.56 -10.92
C ASN A 334 -11.95 1.69 -11.74
N ALA A 335 -10.66 2.02 -11.66
CA ALA A 335 -9.56 1.23 -12.20
C ALA A 335 -8.81 0.58 -11.03
N GLU A 336 -8.76 -0.74 -11.00
CA GLU A 336 -8.02 -1.53 -10.01
C GLU A 336 -6.62 -1.88 -10.53
N LEU A 337 -5.60 -1.56 -9.77
CA LEU A 337 -4.22 -1.97 -10.02
C LEU A 337 -3.92 -3.24 -9.22
N LYS A 338 -3.97 -4.40 -9.90
CA LYS A 338 -3.89 -5.73 -9.27
C LYS A 338 -2.49 -6.20 -8.91
N LEU A 339 -1.47 -5.73 -9.60
CA LEU A 339 -0.12 -6.26 -9.43
C LEU A 339 0.55 -5.85 -8.11
N VAL A 340 0.01 -4.86 -7.40
CA VAL A 340 0.55 -4.41 -6.11
C VAL A 340 0.50 -5.53 -5.08
N ASP A 341 1.58 -5.72 -4.36
CA ASP A 341 1.65 -6.65 -3.23
C ASP A 341 2.03 -5.96 -1.91
N PRO A 342 1.84 -6.60 -0.75
CA PRO A 342 2.07 -5.94 0.54
C PRO A 342 3.53 -5.58 0.86
N SER A 343 4.52 -5.99 0.04
CA SER A 343 5.90 -5.51 0.17
C SER A 343 6.11 -4.09 -0.34
N ALA A 344 5.12 -3.54 -1.04
CA ALA A 344 5.12 -2.15 -1.48
C ALA A 344 4.95 -1.20 -0.31
N ASN A 345 5.61 -0.04 -0.38
CA ASN A 345 5.26 1.10 0.46
C ASN A 345 3.94 1.70 -0.06
N PRO A 346 2.84 1.71 0.71
CA PRO A 346 1.52 2.11 0.19
C PRO A 346 1.45 3.57 -0.25
N TYR A 347 2.22 4.46 0.38
CA TYR A 347 2.29 5.86 -0.06
C TYR A 347 2.98 5.98 -1.41
N LEU A 348 4.06 5.23 -1.62
CA LEU A 348 4.82 5.26 -2.86
C LEU A 348 4.04 4.61 -4.00
N ALA A 349 3.38 3.49 -3.73
CA ALA A 349 2.52 2.81 -4.70
C ALA A 349 1.34 3.69 -5.12
N ALA A 350 0.64 4.34 -4.18
CA ALA A 350 -0.45 5.25 -4.49
C ALA A 350 0.04 6.50 -5.24
N ALA A 351 1.22 7.05 -4.90
CA ALA A 351 1.80 8.19 -5.61
C ALA A 351 2.17 7.84 -7.06
N ALA A 352 2.77 6.67 -7.29
CA ALA A 352 3.09 6.18 -8.61
C ALA A 352 1.82 5.92 -9.45
N PHE A 353 0.81 5.30 -8.87
CA PHE A 353 -0.46 5.01 -9.53
C PHE A 353 -1.20 6.29 -9.93
N LEU A 354 -1.44 7.20 -8.99
CA LEU A 354 -2.08 8.49 -9.25
C LEU A 354 -1.25 9.34 -10.22
N GLY A 355 0.06 9.43 -10.00
CA GLY A 355 0.96 10.20 -10.86
C GLY A 355 0.97 9.70 -12.31
N SER A 356 0.95 8.38 -12.52
CA SER A 356 0.85 7.78 -13.86
C SER A 356 -0.47 8.12 -14.54
N ALA A 357 -1.59 8.09 -13.80
CA ALA A 357 -2.89 8.49 -14.31
C ALA A 357 -2.92 9.97 -14.72
N LEU A 358 -2.39 10.87 -13.88
CA LEU A 358 -2.28 12.31 -14.20
C LEU A 358 -1.40 12.56 -15.44
N ARG A 359 -0.27 11.86 -15.54
CA ARG A 359 0.62 11.94 -16.70
C ARG A 359 -0.09 11.50 -17.98
N GLY A 360 -0.91 10.46 -17.91
CA GLY A 360 -1.74 10.02 -19.03
C GLY A 360 -2.71 11.09 -19.50
N ILE A 361 -3.40 11.75 -18.57
CA ILE A 361 -4.32 12.87 -18.85
C ILE A 361 -3.55 14.04 -19.48
N ASP A 362 -2.46 14.50 -18.87
CA ASP A 362 -1.67 15.65 -19.35
C ASP A 362 -1.14 15.41 -20.79
N ARG A 363 -0.76 14.18 -21.12
CA ARG A 363 -0.23 13.77 -22.42
C ARG A 363 -1.31 13.29 -23.40
N ARG A 364 -2.56 13.20 -22.95
CA ARG A 364 -3.70 12.69 -23.74
C ARG A 364 -3.38 11.34 -24.39
N LEU A 365 -2.83 10.42 -23.60
CA LEU A 365 -2.43 9.12 -24.12
C LEU A 365 -3.66 8.33 -24.61
N PRO A 366 -3.57 7.68 -25.78
CA PRO A 366 -4.66 6.87 -26.28
C PRO A 366 -4.79 5.58 -25.47
N LEU A 367 -6.01 5.23 -25.09
CA LEU A 367 -6.29 3.97 -24.41
C LEU A 367 -5.99 2.80 -25.36
N PRO A 368 -5.14 1.83 -24.98
CA PRO A 368 -4.92 0.63 -25.78
C PRO A 368 -6.21 -0.20 -25.96
N ALA A 369 -6.20 -1.12 -26.92
CA ALA A 369 -7.29 -2.07 -27.08
C ALA A 369 -7.50 -2.88 -25.79
N GLU A 370 -8.76 -3.11 -25.43
CA GLU A 370 -9.13 -3.96 -24.31
C GLU A 370 -8.70 -5.41 -24.54
N VAL A 371 -8.33 -6.09 -23.46
CA VAL A 371 -8.15 -7.54 -23.42
C VAL A 371 -9.31 -8.14 -22.62
N PRO A 372 -10.39 -8.60 -23.31
CA PRO A 372 -11.64 -8.99 -22.64
C PRO A 372 -11.60 -10.40 -22.04
N GLU A 373 -10.57 -11.17 -22.32
CA GLU A 373 -10.40 -12.56 -21.87
C GLU A 373 -9.03 -12.77 -21.20
N ASP A 374 -8.75 -13.98 -20.77
CA ASP A 374 -7.45 -14.34 -20.19
C ASP A 374 -6.31 -13.97 -21.16
N PRO A 375 -5.40 -13.05 -20.78
CA PRO A 375 -4.32 -12.59 -21.65
C PRO A 375 -3.41 -13.72 -22.16
N SER A 376 -3.30 -14.83 -21.41
CA SER A 376 -2.50 -15.99 -21.80
C SER A 376 -3.14 -16.82 -22.90
N ARG A 377 -4.44 -16.63 -23.17
CA ARG A 377 -5.23 -17.34 -24.17
C ARG A 377 -5.70 -16.44 -25.30
N SER A 378 -5.73 -15.14 -25.04
CA SER A 378 -6.09 -14.16 -26.05
C SER A 378 -4.99 -14.08 -27.12
N GLY A 379 -5.34 -13.70 -28.34
CA GLY A 379 -4.36 -13.35 -29.36
C GLY A 379 -3.65 -12.02 -29.09
N ALA A 380 -3.95 -11.35 -27.99
CA ALA A 380 -3.31 -10.12 -27.57
C ALA A 380 -1.89 -10.41 -27.06
N THR A 381 -0.96 -9.54 -27.42
CA THR A 381 0.41 -9.54 -26.92
C THR A 381 0.66 -8.25 -26.15
N PRO A 382 0.18 -8.15 -24.87
CA PRO A 382 0.47 -6.99 -24.06
C PRO A 382 1.98 -6.83 -23.86
N PRO A 383 2.49 -5.62 -23.66
CA PRO A 383 3.89 -5.41 -23.35
C PRO A 383 4.32 -6.29 -22.16
N PRO A 384 5.50 -6.93 -22.24
CA PRO A 384 5.98 -7.76 -21.14
C PRO A 384 6.30 -6.89 -19.92
N LEU A 385 5.89 -7.34 -18.74
CA LEU A 385 6.37 -6.79 -17.49
C LEU A 385 7.76 -7.37 -17.16
N PRO A 386 8.66 -6.58 -16.53
CA PRO A 386 9.91 -7.13 -16.00
C PRO A 386 9.64 -8.32 -15.07
N THR A 387 10.32 -9.44 -15.31
CA THR A 387 10.19 -10.65 -14.51
C THR A 387 11.36 -10.78 -13.54
N GLY A 388 11.05 -10.79 -12.25
CA GLY A 388 12.06 -10.87 -11.20
C GLY A 388 12.61 -9.52 -10.75
N GLN A 389 13.23 -9.54 -9.57
CA GLN A 389 13.65 -8.33 -8.88
C GLN A 389 14.78 -7.58 -9.61
N GLN A 390 15.73 -8.28 -10.23
CA GLN A 390 16.83 -7.63 -10.97
C GLN A 390 16.28 -6.77 -12.12
N ALA A 391 15.42 -7.35 -12.96
CA ALA A 391 14.84 -6.62 -14.08
C ALA A 391 13.94 -5.46 -13.62
N ALA A 392 13.25 -5.61 -12.49
CA ALA A 392 12.44 -4.55 -11.90
C ALA A 392 13.28 -3.36 -11.37
N ILE A 393 14.47 -3.64 -10.83
CA ILE A 393 15.43 -2.61 -10.40
C ILE A 393 15.98 -1.86 -11.62
N GLU A 394 16.44 -2.58 -12.64
CA GLU A 394 16.99 -1.99 -13.86
C GLU A 394 15.95 -1.10 -14.57
N ALA A 395 14.72 -1.61 -14.73
CA ALA A 395 13.65 -0.83 -15.34
C ALA A 395 13.33 0.45 -14.57
N LEU A 396 13.42 0.43 -13.23
CA LEU A 396 13.17 1.58 -12.36
C LEU A 396 14.28 2.64 -12.48
N GLU A 397 15.55 2.21 -12.47
CA GLU A 397 16.72 3.12 -12.49
C GLU A 397 16.87 3.85 -13.81
N ASP A 398 16.60 3.19 -14.92
CA ASP A 398 16.69 3.76 -16.26
C ASP A 398 15.44 4.59 -16.65
N SER A 399 14.45 4.67 -15.75
CA SER A 399 13.14 5.23 -16.06
C SER A 399 13.10 6.76 -15.92
N ALA A 400 12.89 7.44 -17.03
CA ALA A 400 12.54 8.86 -17.03
C ALA A 400 11.14 9.11 -16.43
N VAL A 401 10.21 8.15 -16.57
CA VAL A 401 8.85 8.23 -16.01
C VAL A 401 8.91 8.15 -14.48
N ALA A 402 9.66 7.19 -13.93
CA ALA A 402 9.84 7.09 -12.48
C ALA A 402 10.50 8.37 -11.91
N ALA A 403 11.51 8.93 -12.59
CA ALA A 403 12.15 10.17 -12.20
C ALA A 403 11.19 11.37 -12.19
N GLU A 404 10.31 11.47 -13.18
CA GLU A 404 9.25 12.48 -13.27
C GLU A 404 8.25 12.35 -12.10
N LEU A 405 7.82 11.13 -11.77
CA LEU A 405 6.76 10.87 -10.80
C LEU A 405 7.25 10.87 -9.35
N LEU A 406 8.42 10.29 -9.09
CA LEU A 406 8.88 9.95 -7.74
C LEU A 406 10.10 10.74 -7.28
N SER A 407 10.85 11.33 -8.17
CA SER A 407 12.15 11.99 -8.00
C SER A 407 13.36 11.03 -7.96
N THR A 408 14.48 11.51 -8.47
CA THR A 408 15.74 10.74 -8.52
C THR A 408 16.20 10.22 -7.15
N PRO A 409 16.21 11.03 -6.06
CA PRO A 409 16.62 10.50 -4.75
C PRO A 409 15.79 9.32 -4.24
N VAL A 410 14.48 9.31 -4.52
CA VAL A 410 13.60 8.19 -4.11
C VAL A 410 13.93 6.94 -4.92
N ILE A 411 14.17 7.08 -6.22
CA ILE A 411 14.52 5.94 -7.10
C ILE A 411 15.84 5.32 -6.68
N GLU A 412 16.89 6.13 -6.51
CA GLU A 412 18.22 5.67 -6.11
C GLU A 412 18.17 4.93 -4.76
N ALA A 413 17.45 5.50 -3.78
CA ALA A 413 17.30 4.91 -2.47
C ALA A 413 16.48 3.60 -2.52
N LEU A 414 15.38 3.56 -3.29
CA LEU A 414 14.57 2.37 -3.46
C LEU A 414 15.35 1.26 -4.16
N ALA A 415 16.08 1.59 -5.24
CA ALA A 415 16.92 0.65 -5.95
C ALA A 415 18.02 0.07 -5.04
N ALA A 416 18.65 0.91 -4.21
CA ALA A 416 19.65 0.45 -3.24
C ALA A 416 19.06 -0.52 -2.22
N VAL A 417 17.88 -0.24 -1.68
CA VAL A 417 17.14 -1.15 -0.77
C VAL A 417 16.81 -2.48 -1.44
N ARG A 418 16.31 -2.44 -2.69
CA ARG A 418 15.97 -3.66 -3.45
C ARG A 418 17.21 -4.45 -3.86
N ARG A 419 18.32 -3.80 -4.18
CA ARG A 419 19.61 -4.49 -4.44
C ARG A 419 20.16 -5.20 -3.20
N HIS A 420 20.03 -4.59 -2.02
CA HIS A 420 20.39 -5.28 -0.78
C HIS A 420 19.57 -6.56 -0.60
N GLU A 421 18.26 -6.48 -0.82
CA GLU A 421 17.37 -7.66 -0.73
C GLU A 421 17.75 -8.72 -1.75
N LEU A 422 17.99 -8.34 -3.02
CA LEU A 422 18.41 -9.22 -4.09
C LEU A 422 19.75 -9.92 -3.76
N THR A 423 20.75 -9.16 -3.30
CA THR A 423 22.06 -9.70 -2.92
C THR A 423 21.95 -10.67 -1.77
N THR A 424 21.06 -10.40 -0.80
CA THR A 424 20.92 -11.22 0.40
C THR A 424 20.12 -12.49 0.15
N TYR A 425 19.10 -12.43 -0.71
CA TYR A 425 18.08 -13.47 -0.84
C TYR A 425 17.93 -14.04 -2.27
N GLY A 426 18.45 -13.35 -3.30
CA GLY A 426 18.14 -13.67 -4.70
C GLY A 426 18.61 -15.08 -5.14
N ASP A 427 19.76 -15.52 -4.64
CA ASP A 427 20.32 -16.83 -4.96
C ASP A 427 19.86 -17.95 -4.00
N ARG A 428 19.06 -17.63 -2.96
CA ARG A 428 18.57 -18.63 -2.01
C ARG A 428 17.42 -19.44 -2.62
N PRO A 429 17.26 -20.70 -2.21
CA PRO A 429 16.06 -21.46 -2.53
C PRO A 429 14.80 -20.70 -2.09
N VAL A 430 13.77 -20.69 -2.94
CA VAL A 430 12.49 -19.97 -2.67
C VAL A 430 11.91 -20.32 -1.31
N ALA A 431 12.01 -21.59 -0.88
CA ALA A 431 11.52 -22.04 0.41
C ALA A 431 12.22 -21.35 1.59
N GLU A 432 13.55 -21.18 1.52
CA GLU A 432 14.34 -20.52 2.55
C GLU A 432 14.04 -19.01 2.59
N THR A 433 13.97 -18.37 1.42
CA THR A 433 13.62 -16.96 1.29
C THR A 433 12.22 -16.68 1.82
N THR A 434 11.24 -17.51 1.45
CA THR A 434 9.86 -17.41 1.95
C THR A 434 9.81 -17.56 3.47
N GLN A 435 10.55 -18.51 4.04
CA GLN A 435 10.62 -18.68 5.49
C GLN A 435 11.25 -17.46 6.18
N ALA A 436 12.35 -16.94 5.64
CA ALA A 436 13.07 -15.80 6.20
C ALA A 436 12.23 -14.52 6.19
N LEU A 437 11.47 -14.28 5.10
CA LEU A 437 10.70 -13.05 4.89
C LEU A 437 9.22 -13.17 5.26
N ARG A 438 8.79 -14.30 5.80
CA ARG A 438 7.36 -14.57 6.10
C ARG A 438 6.72 -13.53 7.01
N LEU A 439 7.45 -12.99 7.97
CA LEU A 439 6.95 -12.00 8.93
C LEU A 439 7.57 -10.60 8.74
N ALA A 440 8.30 -10.37 7.67
CA ALA A 440 9.08 -9.14 7.47
C ALA A 440 8.20 -7.86 7.42
N TRP A 441 6.99 -7.95 6.88
CA TRP A 441 6.04 -6.83 6.77
C TRP A 441 4.91 -6.88 7.81
N SER A 442 5.01 -7.76 8.80
CA SER A 442 4.03 -7.86 9.90
C SER A 442 4.14 -6.65 10.84
N CYS A 443 3.00 -6.21 11.41
CA CYS A 443 2.90 -5.09 12.35
C CYS A 443 2.43 -5.55 13.74
#